data_46073178515ba7cec8b202873e881b5a
#
_entry.id   46073178515ba7cec8b202873e881b5a
#
_cell.length_a   1.000
_cell.length_b   1.000
_cell.length_c   1.000
_cell.angle_alpha   90.00
_cell.angle_beta   90.00
_cell.angle_gamma   90.00
#
_symmetry.space_group_name_H-M   'P 1'
#
loop_
_entity.id
_entity.type
_entity.pdbx_description
1 polymer ?
#
loop_
_entity_poly.entity_id
_entity_poly.type
_entity_poly.pdbx_seq_one_letter_code
_entity_poly.pdbx_strand_id
1 'polypeptide(L)'
;MRYIRLSMAAALLLAGSCAQEKSESYDRFEDLSLEAWIARNHPALSGNRQEFGAASYYIDVLDAGDAGAAPVNDTVCWVKFDFSGRDLASNIILTRRAAEAKLAGTFTKYTHYVPFYRYCGTANTGLLEATYLAMRNEQTLGETYVDEYNSEHPDRPISSQLLLREGARVVLYCPSRIIGDMSGSGGYEGDGSLSSSRPVRIEMTICDTIKNPLAAEGTAVDAFCRSNGGLRIYNASDEAPAGTVALPTDPADPNHPYHDNVTEQWVSACDTVPQLYVDYRYTPDKQFDFPEPYAVGVEPYVDAGSMAAIDRRIAEALRERFLGDDTAEYPDARTLEADSVDMEKTTKIWYITRFLDGFVLDTNIDEVKEIVYGEVKTAGTAYDVSKSDNNPIAAWNYVLPKLKYGQWAAIATVSTHAYGAQGQQGGTQGSSSYSYYNYLNYLNYANAYYGSSYGSYYNPYYSGYMGGLYNPYYNGYAGDLGTGDSDESTATTTIITEIQPFTPLVFQIYVEPNE
;
A
#
# COMPACT_ATOMS: atom_id res chain seq x y z
N MET A 1 19.50 75.24 -26.74
CA MET A 1 20.26 74.13 -26.15
C MET A 1 20.09 73.89 -24.64
N ARG A 2 19.77 74.89 -23.83
CA ARG A 2 19.54 74.66 -22.36
C ARG A 2 18.26 73.85 -22.02
N TYR A 3 17.22 74.04 -22.80
CA TYR A 3 15.92 73.36 -22.54
C TYR A 3 15.92 71.87 -22.95
N ILE A 4 16.74 71.49 -23.95
CA ILE A 4 16.87 70.07 -24.38
C ILE A 4 17.62 69.24 -23.33
N ARG A 5 18.58 69.85 -22.62
CA ARG A 5 19.29 69.13 -21.54
C ARG A 5 18.46 68.94 -20.26
N LEU A 6 17.52 69.84 -19.99
CA LEU A 6 16.61 69.70 -18.85
C LEU A 6 15.56 68.65 -19.11
N SER A 7 15.05 68.58 -20.33
CA SER A 7 14.06 67.53 -20.68
C SER A 7 14.68 66.13 -20.76
N MET A 8 15.94 65.99 -21.16
CA MET A 8 16.63 64.69 -21.10
C MET A 8 16.96 64.28 -19.68
N ALA A 9 17.28 65.18 -18.76
CA ALA A 9 17.48 64.84 -17.34
C ALA A 9 16.18 64.44 -16.62
N ALA A 10 15.07 65.09 -16.95
CA ALA A 10 13.75 64.70 -16.42
C ALA A 10 13.26 63.36 -16.96
N ALA A 11 13.54 63.05 -18.25
CA ALA A 11 13.21 61.75 -18.83
C ALA A 11 14.05 60.59 -18.24
N LEU A 12 15.32 60.85 -17.92
CA LEU A 12 16.18 59.87 -17.24
C LEU A 12 15.79 59.66 -15.78
N LEU A 13 15.27 60.65 -15.08
CA LEU A 13 14.75 60.51 -13.73
C LEU A 13 13.41 59.76 -13.70
N LEU A 14 12.59 59.89 -14.74
CA LEU A 14 11.34 59.13 -14.87
C LEU A 14 11.59 57.67 -15.31
N ALA A 15 12.65 57.41 -16.07
CA ALA A 15 13.03 56.03 -16.44
C ALA A 15 13.70 55.25 -15.29
N GLY A 16 14.29 55.96 -14.31
CA GLY A 16 14.87 55.33 -13.11
C GLY A 16 13.88 55.09 -11.99
N SER A 17 12.62 55.53 -12.11
CA SER A 17 11.57 55.32 -11.09
C SER A 17 10.65 54.14 -11.38
N CYS A 18 10.88 53.36 -12.41
CA CYS A 18 10.38 51.98 -12.43
C CYS A 18 11.24 51.17 -11.47
N ALA A 19 11.06 51.37 -10.17
CA ALA A 19 11.35 50.34 -9.22
C ALA A 19 10.52 49.15 -9.69
N GLN A 20 11.14 48.16 -10.27
CA GLN A 20 10.54 46.83 -10.30
C GLN A 20 10.24 46.52 -8.84
N GLU A 21 8.99 46.69 -8.44
CA GLU A 21 8.50 45.97 -7.29
C GLU A 21 8.88 44.50 -7.58
N LYS A 22 9.87 43.97 -6.87
CA LYS A 22 10.09 42.53 -6.85
C LYS A 22 8.76 41.97 -6.46
N SER A 23 8.01 41.45 -7.42
CA SER A 23 6.85 40.63 -7.10
C SER A 23 7.37 39.53 -6.20
N GLU A 24 7.00 39.56 -4.94
CA GLU A 24 7.35 38.49 -4.02
C GLU A 24 6.78 37.21 -4.63
N SER A 25 7.53 36.11 -4.54
CA SER A 25 7.07 34.83 -5.08
C SER A 25 5.81 34.38 -4.32
N TYR A 26 4.93 33.66 -4.98
CA TYR A 26 3.75 33.06 -4.33
C TYR A 26 4.15 32.26 -3.08
N ASP A 27 5.28 31.55 -3.10
CA ASP A 27 5.82 30.80 -1.98
C ASP A 27 6.06 31.68 -0.74
N ARG A 28 6.59 32.88 -0.93
CA ARG A 28 6.81 33.81 0.17
C ARG A 28 5.50 34.35 0.75
N PHE A 29 4.51 34.59 -0.07
CA PHE A 29 3.19 34.98 0.42
C PHE A 29 2.55 33.87 1.22
N GLU A 30 2.71 32.62 0.78
CA GLU A 30 2.21 31.46 1.51
C GLU A 30 2.89 31.32 2.87
N ASP A 31 4.22 31.44 2.92
CA ASP A 31 4.99 31.39 4.18
C ASP A 31 4.57 32.50 5.14
N LEU A 32 4.45 33.74 4.68
CA LEU A 32 4.00 34.88 5.50
C LEU A 32 2.56 34.70 5.98
N SER A 33 1.68 34.13 5.16
CA SER A 33 0.31 33.81 5.52
C SER A 33 0.25 32.76 6.63
N LEU A 34 1.04 31.71 6.50
CA LEU A 34 1.15 30.68 7.51
C LEU A 34 1.72 31.24 8.83
N GLU A 35 2.79 32.00 8.77
CA GLU A 35 3.39 32.62 9.95
C GLU A 35 2.39 33.52 10.69
N ALA A 36 1.69 34.40 9.96
CA ALA A 36 0.67 35.27 10.53
C ALA A 36 -0.50 34.47 11.14
N TRP A 37 -0.89 33.37 10.52
CA TRP A 37 -1.95 32.49 11.04
C TRP A 37 -1.50 31.79 12.32
N ILE A 38 -0.29 31.24 12.37
CA ILE A 38 0.32 30.62 13.57
C ILE A 38 0.39 31.64 14.72
N ALA A 39 0.96 32.82 14.46
CA ALA A 39 1.09 33.87 15.48
C ALA A 39 -0.25 34.28 16.08
N ARG A 40 -1.34 34.21 15.30
CA ARG A 40 -2.68 34.57 15.75
C ARG A 40 -3.40 33.44 16.47
N ASN A 41 -3.31 32.21 15.96
CA ASN A 41 -4.15 31.10 16.41
C ASN A 41 -3.41 30.12 17.34
N HIS A 42 -2.08 30.01 17.20
CA HIS A 42 -1.21 29.11 17.97
C HIS A 42 0.09 29.81 18.35
N PRO A 43 0.08 30.90 19.11
CA PRO A 43 1.28 31.72 19.38
C PRO A 43 2.41 30.92 20.08
N ALA A 44 2.08 29.88 20.85
CA ALA A 44 3.06 29.02 21.47
C ALA A 44 3.94 28.27 20.45
N LEU A 45 3.40 27.99 19.24
CA LEU A 45 4.14 27.30 18.17
C LEU A 45 5.14 28.20 17.43
N SER A 46 5.18 29.49 17.71
CA SER A 46 6.13 30.40 17.02
C SER A 46 7.59 29.98 17.17
N GLY A 47 7.93 29.31 18.29
CA GLY A 47 9.26 28.75 18.55
C GLY A 47 9.49 27.35 17.94
N ASN A 48 8.49 26.73 17.37
CA ASN A 48 8.52 25.34 16.85
C ASN A 48 8.66 25.31 15.32
N ARG A 49 9.16 26.37 14.70
CA ARG A 49 9.42 26.42 13.27
C ARG A 49 10.64 25.57 12.96
N GLN A 50 10.47 24.64 12.04
CA GLN A 50 11.52 23.79 11.50
C GLN A 50 11.95 24.29 10.13
N GLU A 51 13.24 24.24 9.85
CA GLU A 51 13.81 24.67 8.55
C GLU A 51 14.76 23.59 8.03
N PHE A 52 14.43 23.01 6.89
CA PHE A 52 15.21 21.98 6.22
C PHE A 52 15.43 22.36 4.76
N GLY A 53 16.54 23.06 4.48
CA GLY A 53 16.82 23.58 3.14
C GLY A 53 15.79 24.65 2.72
N ALA A 54 15.06 24.37 1.65
CA ALA A 54 13.99 25.25 1.16
C ALA A 54 12.62 24.96 1.81
N ALA A 55 12.51 23.86 2.58
CA ALA A 55 11.27 23.46 3.25
C ALA A 55 11.22 24.03 4.68
N SER A 56 10.06 24.52 5.07
CA SER A 56 9.80 24.93 6.45
C SER A 56 8.38 24.56 6.86
N TYR A 57 8.19 24.21 8.13
CA TYR A 57 6.88 23.94 8.73
C TYR A 57 6.92 24.22 10.22
N TYR A 58 5.74 24.31 10.86
CA TYR A 58 5.61 24.35 12.30
C TYR A 58 5.13 22.99 12.79
N ILE A 59 5.64 22.54 13.95
CA ILE A 59 5.24 21.27 14.56
C ILE A 59 4.56 21.50 15.91
N ASP A 60 3.42 20.84 16.11
CA ASP A 60 2.69 20.76 17.36
C ASP A 60 2.67 19.29 17.80
N VAL A 61 3.10 19.01 19.03
CA VAL A 61 3.21 17.66 19.56
C VAL A 61 1.97 17.35 20.38
N LEU A 62 1.16 16.40 19.92
CA LEU A 62 -0.03 15.92 20.65
C LEU A 62 0.30 14.74 21.58
N ASP A 63 1.28 13.92 21.19
CA ASP A 63 1.84 12.81 21.95
C ASP A 63 3.28 12.58 21.50
N ALA A 64 4.19 12.42 22.46
CA ALA A 64 5.60 12.19 22.17
C ALA A 64 5.93 10.76 21.69
N GLY A 65 4.98 9.83 21.83
CA GLY A 65 5.16 8.42 21.52
C GLY A 65 5.79 7.62 22.65
N ASP A 66 6.10 6.36 22.38
CA ASP A 66 6.70 5.45 23.35
C ASP A 66 8.18 5.80 23.58
N ALA A 67 8.50 6.22 24.81
CA ALA A 67 9.87 6.54 25.22
C ALA A 67 10.83 5.33 25.13
N GLY A 68 10.30 4.10 25.17
CA GLY A 68 11.08 2.86 25.01
C GLY A 68 11.35 2.49 23.55
N ALA A 69 10.61 3.05 22.61
CA ALA A 69 10.79 2.79 21.19
C ALA A 69 12.02 3.54 20.62
N ALA A 70 12.67 2.95 19.62
CA ALA A 70 13.76 3.61 18.92
C ALA A 70 13.23 4.80 18.08
N PRO A 71 14.00 5.90 17.96
CA PRO A 71 13.66 6.99 17.06
C PRO A 71 13.56 6.53 15.60
N VAL A 72 12.67 7.13 14.82
CA VAL A 72 12.48 6.80 13.41
C VAL A 72 13.75 7.03 12.58
N ASN A 73 14.55 8.01 12.95
CA ASN A 73 15.78 8.39 12.22
C ASN A 73 17.01 7.54 12.55
N ASP A 74 16.93 6.64 13.54
CA ASP A 74 18.12 5.94 14.08
C ASP A 74 18.73 4.95 13.11
N THR A 75 17.96 4.42 12.18
CA THR A 75 18.43 3.48 11.15
C THR A 75 17.52 3.52 9.92
N VAL A 76 17.98 2.89 8.85
CA VAL A 76 17.13 2.56 7.72
C VAL A 76 15.87 1.86 8.24
N CYS A 77 14.74 2.53 8.17
CA CYS A 77 13.50 1.97 8.67
C CYS A 77 12.32 2.26 7.75
N TRP A 78 11.39 1.35 7.81
CA TRP A 78 10.08 1.48 7.21
C TRP A 78 9.10 1.91 8.30
N VAL A 79 8.22 2.83 7.98
CA VAL A 79 7.26 3.39 8.94
C VAL A 79 5.85 3.19 8.41
N LYS A 80 4.97 2.71 9.30
CA LYS A 80 3.54 2.81 9.11
C LYS A 80 3.04 4.05 9.82
N PHE A 81 2.43 4.97 9.10
CA PHE A 81 1.86 6.16 9.68
C PHE A 81 0.48 6.48 9.09
N ASP A 82 -0.39 6.92 9.96
CA ASP A 82 -1.70 7.45 9.61
C ASP A 82 -1.64 8.96 9.51
N PHE A 83 -2.47 9.55 8.66
CA PHE A 83 -2.55 11.01 8.57
C PHE A 83 -3.91 11.51 8.06
N SER A 84 -4.17 12.77 8.41
CA SER A 84 -5.28 13.57 7.88
C SER A 84 -4.78 14.97 7.57
N GLY A 85 -4.95 15.40 6.33
CA GLY A 85 -4.60 16.74 5.85
C GLY A 85 -5.84 17.61 5.73
N ARG A 86 -5.75 18.83 6.26
CA ARG A 86 -6.83 19.83 6.23
C ARG A 86 -6.28 21.18 5.82
N ASP A 87 -7.12 22.00 5.22
CA ASP A 87 -6.79 23.42 5.08
C ASP A 87 -6.85 24.13 6.46
N LEU A 88 -6.39 25.39 6.52
CA LEU A 88 -6.45 26.15 7.76
C LEU A 88 -7.89 26.52 8.20
N ALA A 89 -8.89 26.30 7.35
CA ALA A 89 -10.31 26.40 7.66
C ALA A 89 -10.90 25.07 8.15
N SER A 90 -10.07 24.03 8.33
CA SER A 90 -10.43 22.69 8.80
C SER A 90 -11.19 21.82 7.80
N ASN A 91 -11.26 22.17 6.52
CA ASN A 91 -11.80 21.30 5.49
C ASN A 91 -10.82 20.15 5.23
N ILE A 92 -11.34 18.92 5.16
CA ILE A 92 -10.52 17.75 4.85
C ILE A 92 -10.09 17.82 3.38
N ILE A 93 -8.80 17.78 3.14
CA ILE A 93 -8.22 17.78 1.79
C ILE A 93 -7.80 16.37 1.40
N LEU A 94 -7.20 15.65 2.34
CA LEU A 94 -6.70 14.29 2.14
C LEU A 94 -6.73 13.52 3.46
N THR A 95 -6.98 12.23 3.39
CA THR A 95 -7.01 11.41 4.59
C THR A 95 -6.81 9.94 4.28
N ARG A 96 -6.20 9.20 5.22
CA ARG A 96 -6.17 7.72 5.21
C ARG A 96 -7.24 7.13 6.13
N ARG A 97 -8.06 7.96 6.74
CA ARG A 97 -9.09 7.55 7.70
C ARG A 97 -10.44 7.39 7.01
N ALA A 98 -10.98 6.18 7.02
CA ALA A 98 -12.26 5.87 6.36
C ALA A 98 -13.42 6.77 6.83
N ALA A 99 -13.49 7.06 8.14
CA ALA A 99 -14.52 7.95 8.70
C ALA A 99 -14.44 9.37 8.14
N GLU A 100 -13.22 9.92 8.03
CA GLU A 100 -13.00 11.25 7.44
C GLU A 100 -13.27 11.28 5.95
N ALA A 101 -12.86 10.22 5.22
CA ALA A 101 -13.17 10.09 3.80
C ALA A 101 -14.70 10.07 3.55
N LYS A 102 -15.48 9.41 4.42
CA LYS A 102 -16.94 9.45 4.36
C LYS A 102 -17.48 10.86 4.60
N LEU A 103 -16.92 11.60 5.56
CA LEU A 103 -17.32 12.99 5.83
C LEU A 103 -16.96 13.93 4.68
N ALA A 104 -15.82 13.70 4.03
CA ALA A 104 -15.37 14.48 2.88
C ALA A 104 -16.08 14.09 1.57
N GLY A 105 -16.84 12.99 1.55
CA GLY A 105 -17.47 12.47 0.32
C GLY A 105 -16.50 11.79 -0.65
N THR A 106 -15.28 11.46 -0.19
CA THR A 106 -14.22 10.82 -0.97
C THR A 106 -14.06 9.33 -0.67
N PHE A 107 -14.93 8.77 0.16
CA PHE A 107 -14.88 7.36 0.51
C PHE A 107 -15.17 6.48 -0.70
N THR A 108 -14.31 5.50 -0.93
CA THR A 108 -14.52 4.45 -1.93
C THR A 108 -14.29 3.07 -1.33
N LYS A 109 -15.06 2.09 -1.77
CA LYS A 109 -14.90 0.68 -1.37
C LYS A 109 -13.67 0.01 -2.00
N TYR A 110 -13.02 0.66 -2.96
CA TYR A 110 -11.79 0.18 -3.60
C TYR A 110 -10.54 0.61 -2.82
N THR A 111 -10.65 1.52 -1.87
CA THR A 111 -9.52 1.99 -1.07
C THR A 111 -9.38 1.17 0.20
N HIS A 112 -8.21 0.60 0.42
CA HIS A 112 -7.84 -0.05 1.66
C HIS A 112 -7.36 1.01 2.65
N TYR A 113 -8.24 1.43 3.58
CA TYR A 113 -7.99 2.50 4.54
C TYR A 113 -7.13 1.99 5.71
N VAL A 114 -5.84 1.89 5.47
CA VAL A 114 -4.82 1.50 6.46
C VAL A 114 -3.70 2.53 6.47
N PRO A 115 -2.87 2.60 7.52
CA PRO A 115 -1.71 3.49 7.56
C PRO A 115 -0.82 3.35 6.34
N PHE A 116 -0.22 4.47 5.92
CA PHE A 116 0.81 4.44 4.89
C PHE A 116 2.02 3.67 5.38
N TYR A 117 2.53 2.78 4.55
CA TYR A 117 3.74 2.03 4.81
C TYR A 117 4.83 2.48 3.86
N ARG A 118 5.81 3.25 4.36
CA ARG A 118 6.83 3.91 3.53
C ARG A 118 8.21 3.83 4.16
N TYR A 119 9.21 3.89 3.30
CA TYR A 119 10.62 3.97 3.70
C TYR A 119 11.00 5.40 4.08
N CYS A 120 11.58 5.57 5.25
CA CYS A 120 11.98 6.89 5.79
C CYS A 120 13.49 7.15 5.76
N GLY A 121 14.31 6.28 5.15
CA GLY A 121 15.77 6.36 5.20
C GLY A 121 16.43 7.37 4.27
N THR A 122 15.78 7.80 3.20
CA THR A 122 16.33 8.78 2.24
C THR A 122 15.42 9.99 2.10
N ALA A 123 15.95 11.09 1.59
CA ALA A 123 15.12 12.26 1.29
C ALA A 123 14.06 11.87 0.27
N ASN A 124 12.82 12.07 0.63
CA ASN A 124 11.70 11.95 -0.27
C ASN A 124 11.22 13.36 -0.59
N THR A 125 11.30 13.74 -1.86
CA THR A 125 10.89 15.06 -2.39
C THR A 125 9.55 14.95 -3.09
N GLY A 126 8.71 14.04 -2.67
CA GLY A 126 7.41 13.79 -3.28
C GLY A 126 6.26 14.12 -2.35
N LEU A 127 5.22 13.31 -2.47
CA LEU A 127 4.03 13.42 -1.66
C LEU A 127 4.35 13.38 -0.16
N LEU A 128 3.80 14.33 0.60
CA LEU A 128 3.94 14.42 2.05
C LEU A 128 5.39 14.64 2.52
N GLU A 129 6.19 15.41 1.78
CA GLU A 129 7.58 15.72 2.18
C GLU A 129 7.68 16.22 3.62
N ALA A 130 6.74 17.04 4.08
CA ALA A 130 6.70 17.53 5.46
C ALA A 130 6.66 16.38 6.49
N THR A 131 5.90 15.31 6.24
CA THR A 131 5.82 14.16 7.17
C THR A 131 7.13 13.40 7.22
N TYR A 132 7.81 13.22 6.08
CA TYR A 132 9.12 12.56 6.05
C TYR A 132 10.19 13.38 6.73
N LEU A 133 10.19 14.71 6.54
CA LEU A 133 11.11 15.63 7.23
C LEU A 133 10.91 15.57 8.74
N ALA A 134 9.65 15.54 9.19
CA ALA A 134 9.33 15.43 10.62
C ALA A 134 9.78 14.09 11.21
N MET A 135 9.61 12.99 10.50
CA MET A 135 10.02 11.66 10.96
C MET A 135 11.55 11.48 10.98
N ARG A 136 12.25 12.04 9.99
CA ARG A 136 13.70 11.79 9.81
C ARG A 136 14.60 12.69 10.61
N ASN A 137 14.17 13.88 10.93
CA ASN A 137 15.01 14.89 11.53
C ASN A 137 14.63 15.13 12.99
N GLU A 138 15.62 15.55 13.76
CA GLU A 138 15.40 16.06 15.10
C GLU A 138 14.67 17.40 14.99
N GLN A 139 13.59 17.54 15.75
CA GLN A 139 12.75 18.73 15.77
C GLN A 139 13.21 19.65 16.88
N THR A 140 13.39 20.93 16.60
CA THR A 140 13.72 21.94 17.61
C THR A 140 12.44 22.62 18.10
N LEU A 141 12.19 22.55 19.40
CA LEU A 141 11.00 23.10 20.05
C LEU A 141 11.37 24.30 20.93
N GLY A 142 10.48 25.29 20.97
CA GLY A 142 10.63 26.45 21.84
C GLY A 142 10.56 26.09 23.32
N GLU A 143 11.39 26.70 24.16
CA GLU A 143 11.45 26.39 25.61
C GLU A 143 10.09 26.60 26.28
N THR A 144 9.41 27.69 26.00
CA THR A 144 8.08 27.97 26.55
C THR A 144 7.06 26.90 26.17
N TYR A 145 7.09 26.42 24.94
CA TYR A 145 6.24 25.34 24.47
C TYR A 145 6.54 24.03 25.20
N VAL A 146 7.81 23.71 25.39
CA VAL A 146 8.25 22.50 26.10
C VAL A 146 7.79 22.53 27.56
N ASP A 147 7.90 23.69 28.24
CA ASP A 147 7.47 23.85 29.62
C ASP A 147 5.96 23.70 29.78
N GLU A 148 5.17 24.28 28.85
CA GLU A 148 3.71 24.14 28.82
C GLU A 148 3.32 22.68 28.57
N TYR A 149 3.88 22.03 27.55
CA TYR A 149 3.61 20.62 27.24
C TYR A 149 3.91 19.71 28.44
N ASN A 150 5.08 19.85 29.03
CA ASN A 150 5.52 19.03 30.17
C ASN A 150 4.67 19.25 31.43
N SER A 151 4.12 20.44 31.59
CA SER A 151 3.16 20.74 32.67
C SER A 151 1.83 20.02 32.47
N GLU A 152 1.39 19.89 31.23
CA GLU A 152 0.14 19.20 30.87
C GLU A 152 0.31 17.68 30.76
N HIS A 153 1.51 17.22 30.42
CA HIS A 153 1.84 15.81 30.18
C HIS A 153 3.03 15.34 31.05
N PRO A 154 2.92 15.36 32.37
CA PRO A 154 4.04 15.04 33.26
C PRO A 154 4.54 13.60 33.12
N ASP A 155 3.68 12.69 32.67
CA ASP A 155 4.01 11.27 32.47
C ASP A 155 4.79 11.01 31.17
N ARG A 156 4.77 11.95 30.23
CA ARG A 156 5.40 11.86 28.91
C ARG A 156 6.10 13.16 28.52
N PRO A 157 7.10 13.59 29.28
CA PRO A 157 7.76 14.86 29.02
C PRO A 157 8.57 14.82 27.71
N ILE A 158 8.64 15.97 27.06
CA ILE A 158 9.48 16.19 25.88
C ILE A 158 10.66 17.10 26.21
N SER A 159 11.65 17.10 25.34
CA SER A 159 12.78 18.03 25.39
C SER A 159 12.71 19.02 24.21
N SER A 160 13.52 20.05 24.26
CA SER A 160 13.65 21.02 23.18
C SER A 160 14.21 20.42 21.88
N GLN A 161 14.78 19.23 21.96
CA GLN A 161 15.21 18.42 20.84
C GLN A 161 14.37 17.13 20.85
N LEU A 162 13.50 16.97 19.87
CA LEU A 162 12.56 15.86 19.78
C LEU A 162 12.81 15.00 18.56
N LEU A 163 12.95 13.70 18.77
CA LEU A 163 12.92 12.68 17.72
C LEU A 163 11.62 11.91 17.82
N LEU A 164 10.88 11.83 16.70
CA LEU A 164 9.63 11.11 16.66
C LEU A 164 9.84 9.60 16.77
N ARG A 165 8.91 8.92 17.43
CA ARG A 165 8.94 7.49 17.74
C ARG A 165 7.59 6.85 17.46
N GLU A 166 7.52 5.55 17.56
CA GLU A 166 6.25 4.82 17.51
C GLU A 166 5.28 5.37 18.56
N GLY A 167 4.02 5.51 18.18
CA GLY A 167 2.98 6.12 19.00
C GLY A 167 2.96 7.66 18.98
N ALA A 168 3.97 8.33 18.43
CA ALA A 168 3.97 9.78 18.36
C ALA A 168 2.82 10.30 17.48
N ARG A 169 2.15 11.35 17.98
CA ARG A 169 1.10 12.09 17.27
C ARG A 169 1.49 13.56 17.21
N VAL A 170 1.53 14.09 16.00
CA VAL A 170 1.92 15.48 15.77
C VAL A 170 1.01 16.13 14.75
N VAL A 171 0.96 17.46 14.80
CA VAL A 171 0.34 18.30 13.77
C VAL A 171 1.42 19.13 13.12
N LEU A 172 1.50 19.03 11.80
CA LEU A 172 2.41 19.83 10.98
C LEU A 172 1.59 20.92 10.28
N TYR A 173 2.01 22.16 10.41
CA TYR A 173 1.47 23.28 9.66
C TYR A 173 2.50 23.66 8.61
N CYS A 174 2.18 23.48 7.35
CA CYS A 174 3.15 23.56 6.27
C CYS A 174 2.58 24.24 5.03
N PRO A 175 3.44 24.85 4.22
CA PRO A 175 3.05 25.36 2.91
C PRO A 175 2.71 24.19 1.96
N SER A 176 1.82 24.46 1.01
CA SER A 176 1.33 23.46 0.05
C SER A 176 2.44 22.81 -0.77
N ARG A 177 3.50 23.53 -1.09
CA ARG A 177 4.62 23.04 -1.91
C ARG A 177 5.35 21.84 -1.33
N ILE A 178 5.34 21.65 0.01
CA ILE A 178 5.96 20.48 0.67
C ILE A 178 4.96 19.36 0.99
N ILE A 179 3.76 19.45 0.46
CA ILE A 179 2.79 18.36 0.44
C ILE A 179 2.96 17.52 -0.83
N GLY A 180 3.52 18.12 -1.89
CA GLY A 180 3.67 17.51 -3.19
C GLY A 180 2.44 17.61 -4.07
N ASP A 181 2.60 17.24 -5.33
CA ASP A 181 1.50 17.16 -6.27
C ASP A 181 0.66 15.90 -5.99
N MET A 182 -0.53 16.14 -5.45
CA MET A 182 -1.48 15.09 -5.10
C MET A 182 -2.33 14.63 -6.28
N SER A 183 -2.30 15.36 -7.41
CA SER A 183 -3.14 15.09 -8.57
C SER A 183 -2.90 13.72 -9.19
N GLY A 184 -1.85 13.07 -8.76
CA GLY A 184 -1.39 11.83 -9.31
C GLY A 184 -1.28 10.66 -8.35
N SER A 185 -1.49 10.78 -7.05
CA SER A 185 -1.40 9.63 -6.14
C SER A 185 -2.71 8.84 -6.14
N GLY A 186 -2.72 7.72 -6.87
CA GLY A 186 -3.86 6.82 -6.91
C GLY A 186 -4.39 6.48 -5.52
N GLY A 187 -5.68 6.54 -5.36
CA GLY A 187 -6.39 6.29 -4.12
C GLY A 187 -6.90 7.55 -3.41
N TYR A 188 -6.53 8.73 -3.85
CA TYR A 188 -7.11 9.98 -3.39
C TYR A 188 -7.96 10.59 -4.50
N GLU A 189 -9.08 9.96 -4.80
CA GLU A 189 -10.13 10.57 -5.61
C GLU A 189 -10.91 11.60 -4.76
N GLY A 190 -10.22 12.67 -4.42
CA GLY A 190 -10.89 13.92 -4.18
C GLY A 190 -10.56 14.81 -5.36
N ASP A 191 -11.48 15.60 -5.83
CA ASP A 191 -11.25 16.77 -6.68
C ASP A 191 -10.41 17.84 -5.90
N GLY A 192 -9.61 17.37 -4.98
CA GLY A 192 -8.68 18.12 -4.17
C GLY A 192 -7.36 18.31 -4.88
N SER A 193 -7.38 18.96 -6.06
CA SER A 193 -6.22 19.73 -6.43
C SER A 193 -5.97 20.70 -5.28
N LEU A 194 -4.95 20.42 -4.45
CA LEU A 194 -4.45 21.41 -3.53
C LEU A 194 -4.23 22.67 -4.36
N SER A 195 -5.10 23.65 -4.17
CA SER A 195 -4.91 24.95 -4.78
C SER A 195 -3.50 25.37 -4.38
N SER A 196 -2.59 25.42 -5.33
CA SER A 196 -1.24 25.93 -5.11
C SER A 196 -1.33 27.20 -4.28
N SER A 197 -0.45 27.33 -3.28
CA SER A 197 -0.36 28.48 -2.39
C SER A 197 -1.42 28.54 -1.26
N ARG A 198 -1.88 27.41 -0.76
CA ARG A 198 -2.69 27.36 0.47
C ARG A 198 -2.00 26.49 1.53
N PRO A 199 -1.61 27.05 2.68
CA PRO A 199 -1.05 26.28 3.78
C PRO A 199 -1.98 25.17 4.24
N VAL A 200 -1.39 24.06 4.66
CA VAL A 200 -2.08 22.83 5.07
C VAL A 200 -1.69 22.45 6.49
N ARG A 201 -2.65 21.90 7.21
CA ARG A 201 -2.46 21.25 8.49
C ARG A 201 -2.52 19.75 8.29
N ILE A 202 -1.44 19.03 8.66
CA ILE A 202 -1.40 17.56 8.62
C ILE A 202 -1.32 17.04 10.05
N GLU A 203 -2.33 16.30 10.47
CA GLU A 203 -2.26 15.49 11.67
C GLU A 203 -1.71 14.12 11.31
N MET A 204 -0.63 13.68 11.96
CA MET A 204 0.06 12.44 11.67
C MET A 204 0.23 11.62 12.95
N THR A 205 0.08 10.30 12.83
CA THR A 205 0.36 9.33 13.90
C THR A 205 1.34 8.29 13.37
N ILE A 206 2.45 8.07 14.06
CA ILE A 206 3.39 6.99 13.78
C ILE A 206 2.85 5.72 14.41
N CYS A 207 2.42 4.78 13.59
CA CYS A 207 1.73 3.58 14.05
C CYS A 207 2.69 2.43 14.35
N ASP A 208 3.77 2.30 13.56
CA ASP A 208 4.72 1.18 13.68
C ASP A 208 6.04 1.53 12.99
N THR A 209 7.15 0.98 13.47
CA THR A 209 8.48 1.12 12.88
C THR A 209 9.10 -0.24 12.59
N ILE A 210 9.37 -0.54 11.32
CA ILE A 210 9.79 -1.86 10.86
C ILE A 210 11.19 -1.81 10.27
N LYS A 211 12.14 -2.49 10.92
CA LYS A 211 13.54 -2.54 10.47
C LYS A 211 13.76 -3.59 9.37
N ASN A 212 13.04 -4.69 9.42
CA ASN A 212 13.13 -5.76 8.44
C ASN A 212 11.73 -6.13 7.91
N PRO A 213 11.29 -5.48 6.81
CA PRO A 213 9.98 -5.72 6.22
C PRO A 213 9.71 -7.18 5.84
N LEU A 214 10.70 -7.85 5.22
CA LEU A 214 10.55 -9.25 4.80
C LEU A 214 10.33 -10.20 5.99
N ALA A 215 11.03 -9.97 7.10
CA ALA A 215 10.83 -10.77 8.30
C ALA A 215 9.46 -10.48 8.95
N ALA A 216 9.03 -9.23 8.92
CA ALA A 216 7.73 -8.83 9.46
C ALA A 216 6.57 -9.45 8.67
N GLU A 217 6.61 -9.36 7.33
CA GLU A 217 5.57 -9.96 6.50
C GLU A 217 5.59 -11.50 6.58
N GLY A 218 6.77 -12.11 6.65
CA GLY A 218 6.89 -13.55 6.86
C GLY A 218 6.26 -14.00 8.16
N THR A 219 6.49 -13.27 9.25
CA THR A 219 5.84 -13.52 10.54
C THR A 219 4.32 -13.38 10.44
N ALA A 220 3.82 -12.38 9.70
CA ALA A 220 2.40 -12.17 9.51
C ALA A 220 1.74 -13.31 8.72
N VAL A 221 2.37 -13.78 7.64
CA VAL A 221 1.90 -14.92 6.84
C VAL A 221 1.88 -16.20 7.67
N ASP A 222 2.95 -16.48 8.42
CA ASP A 222 3.03 -17.65 9.30
C ASP A 222 1.91 -17.62 10.37
N ALA A 223 1.68 -16.46 10.99
CA ALA A 223 0.64 -16.26 11.98
C ALA A 223 -0.75 -16.48 11.36
N PHE A 224 -1.02 -15.91 10.19
CA PHE A 224 -2.27 -16.11 9.47
C PHE A 224 -2.53 -17.60 9.16
N CYS A 225 -1.55 -18.30 8.63
CA CYS A 225 -1.71 -19.73 8.33
C CYS A 225 -1.93 -20.57 9.59
N ARG A 226 -1.25 -20.25 10.69
CA ARG A 226 -1.44 -20.98 11.98
C ARG A 226 -2.82 -20.76 12.57
N SER A 227 -3.37 -19.56 12.52
CA SER A 227 -4.72 -19.25 13.01
C SER A 227 -5.82 -19.83 12.10
N ASN A 228 -5.51 -20.06 10.83
CA ASN A 228 -6.46 -20.52 9.83
C ASN A 228 -6.31 -22.01 9.46
N GLY A 229 -6.08 -22.88 10.43
CA GLY A 229 -6.08 -24.33 10.26
C GLY A 229 -4.72 -25.00 10.45
N GLY A 230 -3.71 -24.23 10.84
CA GLY A 230 -2.36 -24.73 11.09
C GLY A 230 -1.46 -24.67 9.87
N LEU A 231 -0.16 -24.66 10.14
CA LEU A 231 0.89 -24.55 9.14
C LEU A 231 1.83 -25.75 9.25
N ARG A 232 1.93 -26.50 8.18
CA ARG A 232 2.84 -27.63 8.07
C ARG A 232 4.06 -27.22 7.25
N ILE A 233 5.21 -27.25 7.91
CA ILE A 233 6.51 -27.05 7.28
C ILE A 233 7.19 -28.41 7.26
N TYR A 234 7.48 -28.90 6.06
CA TYR A 234 8.22 -30.15 5.90
C TYR A 234 9.70 -29.88 5.97
N ASN A 235 10.39 -30.56 6.89
CA ASN A 235 11.84 -30.67 6.84
C ASN A 235 12.20 -32.03 6.25
N ALA A 236 12.77 -32.06 5.07
CA ALA A 236 13.26 -33.30 4.45
C ALA A 236 14.46 -33.87 5.22
N SER A 237 15.13 -33.05 6.02
CA SER A 237 16.15 -33.46 6.99
C SER A 237 16.14 -32.50 8.18
N ASP A 238 16.53 -32.99 9.35
CA ASP A 238 16.67 -32.19 10.58
C ASP A 238 17.70 -31.05 10.45
N GLU A 239 18.48 -31.04 9.38
CA GLU A 239 19.51 -30.03 9.09
C GLU A 239 19.03 -28.94 8.10
N ALA A 240 17.85 -29.11 7.49
CA ALA A 240 17.34 -28.09 6.56
C ALA A 240 16.82 -26.87 7.33
N PRO A 241 17.07 -25.64 6.86
CA PRO A 241 16.48 -24.46 7.44
C PRO A 241 14.96 -24.58 7.50
N ALA A 242 14.37 -24.15 8.60
CA ALA A 242 12.92 -24.16 8.73
C ALA A 242 12.26 -23.45 7.55
N GLY A 243 11.29 -24.08 6.91
CA GLY A 243 10.56 -23.51 5.77
C GLY A 243 10.98 -24.01 4.39
N THR A 244 11.93 -24.93 4.30
CA THR A 244 12.41 -25.45 3.01
C THR A 244 12.09 -26.92 2.84
N VAL A 245 11.02 -27.26 2.10
CA VAL A 245 10.73 -28.67 1.78
C VAL A 245 9.99 -28.80 0.45
N ALA A 246 10.48 -29.69 -0.40
CA ALA A 246 9.77 -30.11 -1.58
C ALA A 246 8.48 -30.86 -1.19
N LEU A 247 7.39 -30.56 -1.86
CA LEU A 247 6.19 -31.38 -1.73
C LEU A 247 6.48 -32.76 -2.31
N PRO A 248 6.12 -33.83 -1.58
CA PRO A 248 6.17 -35.17 -2.13
C PRO A 248 5.34 -35.24 -3.42
N THR A 249 5.85 -35.87 -4.43
CA THR A 249 5.13 -36.08 -5.70
C THR A 249 4.28 -37.34 -5.69
N ASP A 250 4.56 -38.27 -4.78
CA ASP A 250 3.79 -39.51 -4.62
C ASP A 250 2.61 -39.28 -3.67
N PRO A 251 1.35 -39.39 -4.15
CA PRO A 251 0.17 -39.30 -3.30
C PRO A 251 0.12 -40.32 -2.16
N ALA A 252 0.87 -41.41 -2.26
CA ALA A 252 0.97 -42.41 -1.20
C ALA A 252 1.92 -41.99 -0.05
N ASP A 253 2.75 -40.97 -0.27
CA ASP A 253 3.62 -40.41 0.78
C ASP A 253 2.74 -39.81 1.90
N PRO A 254 2.92 -40.23 3.16
CA PRO A 254 2.16 -39.69 4.28
C PRO A 254 2.31 -38.17 4.46
N ASN A 255 3.27 -37.56 3.83
CA ASN A 255 3.49 -36.11 3.84
C ASN A 255 2.88 -35.40 2.62
N HIS A 256 2.31 -36.15 1.68
CA HIS A 256 1.66 -35.54 0.52
C HIS A 256 0.43 -34.72 0.97
N PRO A 257 0.21 -33.50 0.43
CA PRO A 257 -0.86 -32.58 0.87
C PRO A 257 -2.27 -33.15 0.72
N TYR A 258 -2.46 -34.17 -0.13
CA TYR A 258 -3.73 -34.89 -0.31
C TYR A 258 -3.82 -36.16 0.53
N HIS A 259 -2.82 -36.49 1.34
CA HIS A 259 -2.88 -37.68 2.16
C HIS A 259 -3.82 -37.50 3.37
N ASP A 260 -4.53 -38.55 3.75
CA ASP A 260 -5.57 -38.48 4.81
C ASP A 260 -5.03 -38.08 6.19
N ASN A 261 -3.78 -38.41 6.49
CA ASN A 261 -3.18 -38.07 7.78
C ASN A 261 -2.65 -36.64 7.87
N VAL A 262 -2.68 -35.86 6.78
CA VAL A 262 -2.33 -34.44 6.79
C VAL A 262 -3.44 -33.67 7.49
N THR A 263 -3.16 -33.17 8.68
CA THR A 263 -4.12 -32.46 9.54
C THR A 263 -4.03 -30.96 9.40
N GLU A 264 -2.82 -30.43 9.14
CA GLU A 264 -2.62 -29.02 8.93
C GLU A 264 -3.18 -28.60 7.56
N GLN A 265 -3.83 -27.45 7.54
CA GLN A 265 -4.46 -26.90 6.33
C GLN A 265 -3.43 -26.35 5.35
N TRP A 266 -2.46 -25.59 5.86
CA TRP A 266 -1.47 -24.92 5.06
C TRP A 266 -0.17 -25.70 5.00
N VAL A 267 0.37 -25.87 3.80
CA VAL A 267 1.64 -26.56 3.57
C VAL A 267 2.58 -25.70 2.73
N SER A 268 3.90 -25.84 2.91
CA SER A 268 4.88 -25.18 2.06
C SER A 268 4.73 -25.67 0.62
N ALA A 269 4.66 -24.74 -0.32
CA ALA A 269 4.46 -25.07 -1.73
C ALA A 269 5.75 -25.55 -2.44
N CYS A 270 6.90 -25.12 -1.94
CA CYS A 270 8.19 -25.39 -2.59
C CYS A 270 9.34 -25.27 -1.58
N ASP A 271 10.35 -26.12 -1.71
CA ASP A 271 11.55 -26.13 -0.87
C ASP A 271 12.48 -24.93 -1.11
N THR A 272 12.44 -24.35 -2.30
CA THR A 272 13.31 -23.24 -2.69
C THR A 272 12.63 -21.87 -2.56
N VAL A 273 11.34 -21.84 -2.24
CA VAL A 273 10.55 -20.62 -2.16
C VAL A 273 10.02 -20.46 -0.73
N PRO A 274 10.67 -19.66 0.10
CA PRO A 274 10.26 -19.50 1.48
C PRO A 274 8.92 -18.76 1.58
N GLN A 275 8.12 -19.15 2.57
CA GLN A 275 6.87 -18.47 2.93
C GLN A 275 5.86 -18.32 1.78
N LEU A 276 5.80 -19.36 0.96
CA LEU A 276 4.74 -19.61 0.00
C LEU A 276 3.97 -20.84 0.47
N TYR A 277 2.76 -20.62 0.99
CA TYR A 277 1.94 -21.67 1.59
C TYR A 277 0.66 -21.89 0.80
N VAL A 278 0.22 -23.13 0.74
CA VAL A 278 -0.98 -23.53 0.00
C VAL A 278 -1.87 -24.41 0.87
N ASP A 279 -3.14 -24.11 0.87
CA ASP A 279 -4.19 -25.05 1.26
C ASP A 279 -4.77 -25.69 0.00
N TYR A 280 -4.33 -26.91 -0.30
CA TYR A 280 -4.80 -27.70 -1.45
C TYR A 280 -6.21 -28.25 -1.27
N ARG A 281 -6.76 -28.19 -0.07
CA ARG A 281 -8.11 -28.69 0.28
C ARG A 281 -9.08 -27.56 0.57
N TYR A 282 -8.64 -26.32 0.30
CA TYR A 282 -9.47 -25.16 0.45
C TYR A 282 -10.74 -25.29 -0.41
N THR A 283 -11.86 -24.91 0.16
CA THR A 283 -13.11 -24.64 -0.54
C THR A 283 -13.69 -23.32 -0.02
N PRO A 284 -14.49 -22.61 -0.81
CA PRO A 284 -15.08 -21.33 -0.37
C PRO A 284 -15.94 -21.40 0.90
N ASP A 285 -16.36 -22.60 1.30
CA ASP A 285 -17.11 -22.84 2.56
C ASP A 285 -16.21 -22.65 3.80
N LYS A 286 -14.92 -22.78 3.63
CA LYS A 286 -13.94 -22.55 4.70
C LYS A 286 -13.69 -21.06 4.81
N GLN A 287 -14.30 -20.45 5.80
CA GLN A 287 -14.05 -19.05 6.10
C GLN A 287 -12.69 -18.89 6.79
N PHE A 288 -12.00 -17.82 6.45
CA PHE A 288 -10.78 -17.43 7.15
C PHE A 288 -11.13 -16.57 8.37
N ASP A 289 -10.35 -16.76 9.42
CA ASP A 289 -10.31 -15.86 10.56
C ASP A 289 -9.32 -14.73 10.23
N PHE A 290 -9.87 -13.59 9.83
CA PHE A 290 -9.06 -12.41 9.56
C PHE A 290 -8.89 -11.61 10.85
N PRO A 291 -7.66 -11.24 11.21
CA PRO A 291 -7.44 -10.36 12.34
C PRO A 291 -8.19 -9.03 12.10
N GLU A 292 -8.61 -8.39 13.18
CA GLU A 292 -9.24 -7.08 13.07
C GLU A 292 -8.34 -6.13 12.28
N PRO A 293 -8.91 -5.31 11.40
CA PRO A 293 -8.13 -4.35 10.64
C PRO A 293 -7.33 -3.49 11.60
N TYR A 294 -6.09 -3.34 11.24
CA TYR A 294 -5.05 -2.63 11.95
C TYR A 294 -5.50 -1.31 12.57
N ALA A 295 -5.23 -1.11 13.83
CA ALA A 295 -5.70 0.07 14.55
C ALA A 295 -4.79 0.53 15.69
N VAL A 296 -3.74 1.28 15.40
CA VAL A 296 -3.27 2.23 16.43
C VAL A 296 -3.76 3.61 16.04
N GLY A 297 -4.81 4.10 16.74
CA GLY A 297 -5.41 5.41 16.49
C GLY A 297 -6.28 5.52 15.23
N VAL A 298 -6.56 4.42 14.55
CA VAL A 298 -7.41 4.37 13.36
C VAL A 298 -8.58 3.44 13.63
N GLU A 299 -9.81 3.92 13.46
CA GLU A 299 -10.98 3.06 13.54
C GLU A 299 -11.02 2.12 12.35
N PRO A 300 -11.23 0.79 12.56
CA PRO A 300 -11.45 -0.14 11.46
C PRO A 300 -12.68 0.27 10.67
N TYR A 301 -12.58 0.27 9.34
CA TYR A 301 -13.72 0.64 8.49
C TYR A 301 -14.69 -0.54 8.24
N VAL A 302 -14.23 -1.77 8.51
CA VAL A 302 -15.04 -2.99 8.52
C VAL A 302 -14.68 -3.79 9.76
N ASP A 303 -15.65 -4.04 10.61
CA ASP A 303 -15.47 -4.91 11.79
C ASP A 303 -15.50 -6.40 11.42
N ALA A 304 -14.96 -7.25 12.30
CA ALA A 304 -14.88 -8.70 12.08
C ALA A 304 -16.25 -9.36 11.83
N GLY A 305 -17.32 -8.89 12.47
CA GLY A 305 -18.69 -9.40 12.25
C GLY A 305 -19.21 -9.06 10.86
N SER A 306 -18.92 -7.87 10.36
CA SER A 306 -19.26 -7.46 9.01
C SER A 306 -18.45 -8.22 7.97
N MET A 307 -17.16 -8.51 8.22
CA MET A 307 -16.34 -9.37 7.36
C MET A 307 -16.89 -10.78 7.25
N ALA A 308 -17.21 -11.42 8.37
CA ALA A 308 -17.79 -12.76 8.36
C ALA A 308 -19.14 -12.83 7.62
N ALA A 309 -19.94 -11.76 7.67
CA ALA A 309 -21.18 -11.67 6.90
C ALA A 309 -20.92 -11.51 5.39
N ILE A 310 -19.90 -10.74 5.02
CA ILE A 310 -19.47 -10.59 3.62
C ILE A 310 -18.97 -11.93 3.10
N ASP A 311 -18.10 -12.61 3.83
CA ASP A 311 -17.54 -13.91 3.43
C ASP A 311 -18.59 -15.01 3.28
N ARG A 312 -19.60 -15.01 4.13
CA ARG A 312 -20.73 -15.93 3.98
C ARG A 312 -21.48 -15.68 2.67
N ARG A 313 -21.78 -14.44 2.35
CA ARG A 313 -22.43 -14.07 1.08
C ARG A 313 -21.57 -14.45 -0.13
N ILE A 314 -20.24 -14.26 -0.03
CA ILE A 314 -19.30 -14.68 -1.07
C ILE A 314 -19.36 -16.19 -1.24
N ALA A 315 -19.30 -16.98 -0.16
CA ALA A 315 -19.36 -18.43 -0.22
C ALA A 315 -20.67 -18.93 -0.86
N GLU A 316 -21.80 -18.33 -0.49
CA GLU A 316 -23.11 -18.64 -1.08
C GLU A 316 -23.14 -18.34 -2.60
N ALA A 317 -22.65 -17.16 -3.02
CA ALA A 317 -22.61 -16.78 -4.42
C ALA A 317 -21.67 -17.64 -5.27
N LEU A 318 -20.51 -18.03 -4.70
CA LEU A 318 -19.57 -18.92 -5.38
C LEU A 318 -20.13 -20.34 -5.53
N ARG A 319 -20.90 -20.83 -4.54
CA ARG A 319 -21.54 -22.13 -4.63
C ARG A 319 -22.58 -22.15 -5.74
N GLU A 320 -23.45 -21.14 -5.81
CA GLU A 320 -24.42 -20.98 -6.90
C GLU A 320 -23.73 -20.93 -8.27
N ARG A 321 -22.67 -20.11 -8.39
CA ARG A 321 -21.94 -19.92 -9.65
C ARG A 321 -21.25 -21.19 -10.15
N PHE A 322 -20.50 -21.89 -9.27
CA PHE A 322 -19.61 -22.98 -9.70
C PHE A 322 -20.23 -24.37 -9.54
N LEU A 323 -21.26 -24.53 -8.71
CA LEU A 323 -21.94 -25.80 -8.52
C LEU A 323 -23.39 -25.79 -9.07
N GLY A 324 -23.92 -24.59 -9.37
CA GLY A 324 -25.30 -24.44 -9.86
C GLY A 324 -26.38 -24.71 -8.82
N ASP A 325 -26.01 -24.84 -7.56
CA ASP A 325 -26.89 -25.10 -6.42
C ASP A 325 -26.23 -24.58 -5.14
N ASP A 326 -26.90 -23.68 -4.43
CA ASP A 326 -26.42 -23.06 -3.21
C ASP A 326 -26.27 -24.03 -2.03
N THR A 327 -26.84 -25.23 -2.16
CA THR A 327 -26.77 -26.31 -1.17
C THR A 327 -25.77 -27.42 -1.51
N ALA A 328 -25.20 -27.40 -2.72
CA ALA A 328 -24.22 -28.39 -3.15
C ALA A 328 -22.90 -28.27 -2.37
N GLU A 329 -22.27 -29.41 -2.11
CA GLU A 329 -20.95 -29.45 -1.49
C GLU A 329 -19.84 -29.40 -2.55
N TYR A 330 -18.78 -28.68 -2.29
CA TYR A 330 -17.59 -28.69 -3.15
C TYR A 330 -16.93 -30.08 -3.13
N PRO A 331 -16.47 -30.58 -4.29
CA PRO A 331 -15.76 -31.86 -4.34
C PRO A 331 -14.49 -31.79 -3.51
N ASP A 332 -14.22 -32.87 -2.76
CA ASP A 332 -12.96 -33.00 -2.01
C ASP A 332 -11.80 -33.15 -3.02
N ALA A 333 -10.81 -32.27 -2.94
CA ALA A 333 -9.64 -32.28 -3.81
C ALA A 333 -8.87 -33.62 -3.77
N ARG A 334 -8.95 -34.37 -2.66
CA ARG A 334 -8.33 -35.70 -2.51
C ARG A 334 -8.96 -36.73 -3.44
N THR A 335 -10.27 -36.68 -3.59
CA THR A 335 -11.07 -37.64 -4.37
C THR A 335 -11.37 -37.13 -5.80
N LEU A 336 -10.95 -35.93 -6.12
CA LEU A 336 -11.17 -35.35 -7.44
C LEU A 336 -10.41 -36.12 -8.50
N GLU A 337 -11.14 -36.84 -9.38
CA GLU A 337 -10.59 -37.58 -10.52
C GLU A 337 -10.38 -36.63 -11.70
N ALA A 338 -9.33 -35.81 -11.64
CA ALA A 338 -8.95 -34.89 -12.71
C ALA A 338 -7.44 -34.85 -12.84
N ASP A 339 -6.98 -34.52 -14.05
CA ASP A 339 -5.55 -34.34 -14.35
C ASP A 339 -4.99 -33.12 -13.61
N SER A 340 -3.71 -33.16 -13.35
CA SER A 340 -2.97 -31.98 -12.86
C SER A 340 -2.95 -30.90 -13.93
N VAL A 341 -2.91 -29.65 -13.50
CA VAL A 341 -2.84 -28.48 -14.37
C VAL A 341 -1.60 -28.52 -15.24
N ASP A 342 -1.80 -28.38 -16.54
CA ASP A 342 -0.76 -28.29 -17.55
C ASP A 342 -0.62 -26.85 -18.02
N MET A 343 0.42 -26.17 -17.57
CA MET A 343 0.68 -24.76 -17.91
C MET A 343 1.03 -24.52 -19.40
N GLU A 344 1.28 -25.58 -20.17
CA GLU A 344 1.48 -25.47 -21.63
C GLU A 344 0.15 -25.47 -22.40
N LYS A 345 -0.94 -25.86 -21.74
CA LYS A 345 -2.29 -25.84 -22.30
C LYS A 345 -3.07 -24.62 -21.81
N THR A 346 -4.13 -24.29 -22.53
CA THR A 346 -5.09 -23.26 -22.07
C THR A 346 -5.61 -23.63 -20.71
N THR A 347 -5.23 -22.84 -19.71
CA THR A 347 -5.65 -23.00 -18.32
C THR A 347 -6.28 -21.72 -17.84
N LYS A 348 -7.55 -21.80 -17.50
CA LYS A 348 -8.34 -20.66 -17.05
C LYS A 348 -8.57 -20.73 -15.57
N ILE A 349 -8.43 -19.58 -14.90
CA ILE A 349 -8.68 -19.48 -13.47
C ILE A 349 -9.65 -18.36 -13.13
N TRP A 350 -10.36 -18.57 -12.05
CA TRP A 350 -11.13 -17.56 -11.33
C TRP A 350 -10.45 -17.33 -9.99
N TYR A 351 -10.43 -16.08 -9.52
CA TYR A 351 -9.68 -15.77 -8.29
C TYR A 351 -10.33 -14.66 -7.47
N ILE A 352 -9.99 -14.68 -6.19
CA ILE A 352 -10.19 -13.58 -5.25
C ILE A 352 -8.84 -13.32 -4.59
N THR A 353 -8.37 -12.09 -4.66
CA THR A 353 -7.13 -11.65 -3.99
C THR A 353 -7.47 -10.80 -2.80
N ARG A 354 -6.84 -11.10 -1.65
CA ARG A 354 -7.11 -10.42 -0.38
C ARG A 354 -5.83 -10.01 0.32
N PHE A 355 -5.93 -8.96 1.13
CA PHE A 355 -4.96 -8.72 2.19
C PHE A 355 -5.19 -9.68 3.35
N LEU A 356 -4.21 -9.79 4.28
CA LEU A 356 -4.32 -10.67 5.45
C LEU A 356 -5.39 -10.24 6.46
N ASP A 357 -5.94 -9.04 6.34
CA ASP A 357 -7.07 -8.54 7.11
C ASP A 357 -8.43 -8.82 6.46
N GLY A 358 -8.42 -9.52 5.33
CA GLY A 358 -9.63 -9.95 4.61
C GLY A 358 -10.14 -8.99 3.54
N PHE A 359 -9.61 -7.77 3.45
CA PHE A 359 -10.03 -6.84 2.40
C PHE A 359 -9.79 -7.46 1.02
N VAL A 360 -10.84 -7.54 0.20
CA VAL A 360 -10.75 -7.99 -1.19
C VAL A 360 -10.21 -6.87 -2.04
N LEU A 361 -9.01 -7.07 -2.57
CA LEU A 361 -8.35 -6.05 -3.39
C LEU A 361 -8.63 -6.21 -4.88
N ASP A 362 -8.85 -7.45 -5.33
CA ASP A 362 -9.13 -7.75 -6.73
C ASP A 362 -9.82 -9.11 -6.89
N THR A 363 -10.66 -9.23 -7.91
CA THR A 363 -11.31 -10.47 -8.31
C THR A 363 -11.82 -10.37 -9.75
N ASN A 364 -11.80 -11.49 -10.49
CA ASN A 364 -12.45 -11.60 -11.78
C ASN A 364 -13.85 -12.22 -11.70
N ILE A 365 -14.42 -12.37 -10.51
CA ILE A 365 -15.74 -12.97 -10.26
C ILE A 365 -16.75 -11.85 -10.01
N ASP A 366 -17.72 -11.68 -10.89
CA ASP A 366 -18.66 -10.56 -10.83
C ASP A 366 -19.54 -10.54 -9.60
N GLU A 367 -20.00 -11.70 -9.15
CA GLU A 367 -20.80 -11.83 -7.93
C GLU A 367 -20.03 -11.35 -6.70
N VAL A 368 -18.71 -11.60 -6.66
CA VAL A 368 -17.86 -11.10 -5.58
C VAL A 368 -17.69 -9.59 -5.68
N LYS A 369 -17.49 -9.05 -6.90
CA LYS A 369 -17.42 -7.59 -7.09
C LYS A 369 -18.70 -6.90 -6.62
N GLU A 370 -19.86 -7.45 -6.96
CA GLU A 370 -21.15 -6.89 -6.52
C GLU A 370 -21.30 -6.91 -5.00
N ILE A 371 -20.88 -8.00 -4.34
CA ILE A 371 -20.96 -8.12 -2.88
C ILE A 371 -20.03 -7.11 -2.20
N VAL A 372 -18.78 -7.01 -2.67
CA VAL A 372 -17.73 -6.24 -2.00
C VAL A 372 -17.82 -4.75 -2.37
N TYR A 373 -17.89 -4.46 -3.66
CA TYR A 373 -17.87 -3.07 -4.16
C TYR A 373 -19.26 -2.49 -4.35
N GLY A 374 -20.29 -3.33 -4.48
CA GLY A 374 -21.67 -2.92 -4.76
C GLY A 374 -21.95 -2.64 -6.23
N GLU A 375 -21.00 -2.93 -7.11
CA GLU A 375 -21.10 -2.70 -8.56
C GLU A 375 -20.14 -3.61 -9.35
N VAL A 376 -20.47 -3.86 -10.59
CA VAL A 376 -19.59 -4.52 -11.57
C VAL A 376 -19.28 -3.50 -12.66
N LYS A 377 -18.13 -2.82 -12.58
CA LYS A 377 -17.72 -1.84 -13.59
C LYS A 377 -17.27 -2.50 -14.89
N THR A 378 -16.58 -3.62 -14.76
CA THR A 378 -16.08 -4.41 -15.88
C THR A 378 -16.44 -5.87 -15.64
N ALA A 379 -17.12 -6.49 -16.58
CA ALA A 379 -17.47 -7.90 -16.49
C ALA A 379 -16.20 -8.76 -16.36
N GLY A 380 -16.24 -9.68 -15.41
CA GLY A 380 -15.14 -10.59 -15.17
C GLY A 380 -15.06 -11.67 -16.22
N THR A 381 -13.85 -12.02 -16.59
CA THR A 381 -13.55 -13.16 -17.46
C THR A 381 -12.53 -14.06 -16.79
N ALA A 382 -12.60 -15.36 -17.06
CA ALA A 382 -11.58 -16.28 -16.57
C ALA A 382 -10.20 -15.85 -17.09
N TYR A 383 -9.22 -15.81 -16.17
CA TYR A 383 -7.86 -15.44 -16.52
C TYR A 383 -7.13 -16.63 -17.10
N ASP A 384 -6.63 -16.50 -18.32
CA ASP A 384 -5.87 -17.54 -19.00
C ASP A 384 -4.38 -17.41 -18.64
N VAL A 385 -3.90 -18.34 -17.81
CA VAL A 385 -2.51 -18.33 -17.32
C VAL A 385 -1.51 -18.90 -18.31
N SER A 386 -1.98 -19.57 -19.38
CA SER A 386 -1.11 -20.17 -20.40
C SER A 386 -0.71 -19.21 -21.51
N LYS A 387 -1.38 -18.04 -21.63
CA LYS A 387 -1.06 -17.07 -22.66
C LYS A 387 0.31 -16.44 -22.43
N SER A 388 1.15 -16.43 -23.46
CA SER A 388 2.49 -15.89 -23.42
C SER A 388 2.55 -14.40 -22.99
N ASP A 389 1.47 -13.66 -23.24
CA ASP A 389 1.34 -12.25 -22.90
C ASP A 389 0.84 -12.02 -21.46
N ASN A 390 0.31 -13.07 -20.82
CA ASN A 390 -0.08 -13.07 -19.43
C ASN A 390 1.11 -13.54 -18.61
N ASN A 391 1.63 -12.65 -17.77
CA ASN A 391 2.68 -13.00 -16.82
C ASN A 391 2.04 -13.19 -15.43
N PRO A 392 1.65 -14.41 -15.08
CA PRO A 392 0.96 -14.63 -13.82
C PRO A 392 1.86 -14.30 -12.64
N ILE A 393 1.25 -13.96 -11.51
CA ILE A 393 1.94 -13.71 -10.25
C ILE A 393 2.85 -14.90 -9.93
N ALA A 394 4.09 -14.64 -9.47
CA ALA A 394 5.10 -15.67 -9.27
C ALA A 394 4.59 -16.84 -8.39
N ALA A 395 3.80 -16.55 -7.36
CA ALA A 395 3.17 -17.57 -6.52
C ALA A 395 2.32 -18.56 -7.32
N TRP A 396 1.60 -18.09 -8.34
CA TRP A 396 0.73 -18.93 -9.17
C TRP A 396 1.54 -19.90 -10.02
N ASN A 397 2.67 -19.46 -10.57
CA ASN A 397 3.57 -20.33 -11.35
C ASN A 397 4.08 -21.53 -10.55
N TYR A 398 4.28 -21.38 -9.25
CA TYR A 398 4.70 -22.47 -8.38
C TYR A 398 3.57 -23.41 -7.96
N VAL A 399 2.36 -22.87 -7.83
CA VAL A 399 1.24 -23.61 -7.25
C VAL A 399 0.35 -24.26 -8.29
N LEU A 400 0.00 -23.57 -9.37
CA LEU A 400 -0.94 -24.09 -10.38
C LEU A 400 -0.58 -25.46 -10.93
N PRO A 401 0.69 -25.78 -11.27
CA PRO A 401 1.05 -27.12 -11.76
C PRO A 401 0.79 -28.26 -10.77
N LYS A 402 0.53 -27.93 -9.50
CA LYS A 402 0.28 -28.89 -8.42
C LYS A 402 -1.21 -29.03 -8.11
N LEU A 403 -2.07 -28.21 -8.73
CA LEU A 403 -3.51 -28.28 -8.61
C LEU A 403 -4.08 -29.21 -9.68
N LYS A 404 -5.32 -29.61 -9.47
CA LYS A 404 -6.12 -30.35 -10.44
C LYS A 404 -7.12 -29.42 -11.12
N TYR A 405 -7.53 -29.76 -12.32
CA TYR A 405 -8.64 -29.09 -12.98
C TYR A 405 -9.93 -29.30 -12.17
N GLY A 406 -10.75 -28.26 -12.03
CA GLY A 406 -11.96 -28.26 -11.20
C GLY A 406 -11.72 -28.06 -9.69
N GLN A 407 -10.50 -27.75 -9.28
CA GLN A 407 -10.10 -27.63 -7.87
C GLN A 407 -10.09 -26.16 -7.42
N TRP A 408 -10.54 -25.94 -6.18
CA TRP A 408 -10.23 -24.74 -5.42
C TRP A 408 -8.93 -24.91 -4.63
N ALA A 409 -8.18 -23.85 -4.46
CA ALA A 409 -7.05 -23.77 -3.54
C ALA A 409 -6.93 -22.37 -2.95
N ALA A 410 -6.29 -22.25 -1.80
CA ALA A 410 -5.89 -20.97 -1.25
C ALA A 410 -4.37 -20.88 -1.15
N ILE A 411 -3.82 -19.71 -1.44
CA ILE A 411 -2.38 -19.43 -1.41
C ILE A 411 -2.14 -18.25 -0.48
N ALA A 412 -1.28 -18.41 0.52
CA ALA A 412 -0.82 -17.31 1.36
C ALA A 412 0.67 -17.09 1.13
N THR A 413 1.08 -15.86 0.87
CA THR A 413 2.47 -15.60 0.50
C THR A 413 2.93 -14.21 0.88
N VAL A 414 4.25 -14.09 1.06
CA VAL A 414 4.94 -12.80 1.19
C VAL A 414 4.99 -12.06 -0.14
N SER A 415 5.24 -10.77 -0.07
CA SER A 415 5.24 -9.87 -1.23
C SER A 415 6.23 -10.27 -2.33
N THR A 416 7.34 -10.92 -1.99
CA THR A 416 8.37 -11.34 -2.97
C THR A 416 7.82 -12.28 -4.05
N HIS A 417 6.73 -12.98 -3.78
CA HIS A 417 6.06 -13.86 -4.74
C HIS A 417 4.76 -13.25 -5.30
N ALA A 418 4.52 -11.97 -4.99
CA ALA A 418 3.37 -11.19 -5.45
C ALA A 418 3.84 -9.83 -6.01
N TYR A 419 3.64 -8.73 -5.28
CA TYR A 419 3.91 -7.37 -5.77
C TYR A 419 5.23 -6.76 -5.25
N GLY A 420 5.98 -7.49 -4.45
CA GLY A 420 7.33 -7.13 -4.01
C GLY A 420 7.41 -5.89 -3.11
N ALA A 421 8.63 -5.35 -3.07
CA ALA A 421 8.95 -4.14 -2.30
C ALA A 421 8.33 -2.86 -2.87
N GLN A 422 7.77 -2.91 -4.08
CA GLN A 422 7.13 -1.77 -4.73
C GLN A 422 5.66 -1.65 -4.36
N GLY A 423 4.99 -2.79 -4.15
CA GLY A 423 3.55 -2.83 -4.13
C GLY A 423 2.95 -2.48 -5.50
N GLN A 424 1.73 -1.94 -5.47
CA GLN A 424 1.01 -1.46 -6.65
C GLN A 424 0.35 -0.13 -6.31
N GLN A 425 0.48 0.84 -7.21
CA GLN A 425 -0.27 2.07 -7.04
C GLN A 425 -1.74 1.87 -7.34
N GLY A 426 -2.58 2.46 -6.50
CA GLY A 426 -4.01 2.57 -6.76
C GLY A 426 -4.30 3.69 -7.77
N GLY A 427 -5.49 3.70 -8.34
CA GLY A 427 -5.95 4.75 -9.24
C GLY A 427 -6.93 4.27 -10.29
N THR A 428 -7.25 5.16 -11.21
CA THR A 428 -8.07 4.87 -12.38
C THR A 428 -7.18 4.61 -13.58
N GLN A 429 -7.41 3.52 -14.28
CA GLN A 429 -6.68 3.21 -15.51
C GLN A 429 -7.02 4.26 -16.58
N GLY A 430 -6.02 4.96 -17.08
CA GLY A 430 -6.18 6.01 -18.12
C GLY A 430 -5.26 7.21 -18.00
N SER A 431 -4.57 7.42 -16.88
CA SER A 431 -3.63 8.52 -16.72
C SER A 431 -2.18 8.07 -16.92
N SER A 432 -1.57 8.52 -18.01
CA SER A 432 -0.24 8.09 -18.50
C SER A 432 0.97 8.69 -17.75
N SER A 433 0.79 9.43 -16.66
CA SER A 433 1.87 10.21 -16.01
C SER A 433 2.60 9.50 -14.86
N TYR A 434 2.22 8.28 -14.51
CA TYR A 434 2.57 7.67 -13.23
C TYR A 434 3.89 6.90 -13.16
N SER A 435 4.38 6.41 -14.29
CA SER A 435 5.38 5.34 -14.31
C SER A 435 6.80 5.76 -13.91
N TYR A 436 7.24 6.97 -14.28
CA TYR A 436 8.67 7.31 -14.25
C TYR A 436 9.20 7.74 -12.87
N TYR A 437 8.47 8.56 -12.12
CA TYR A 437 8.92 9.06 -10.82
C TYR A 437 8.94 7.99 -9.74
N ASN A 438 8.02 7.05 -9.79
CA ASN A 438 7.98 5.95 -8.84
C ASN A 438 9.05 4.89 -9.13
N TYR A 439 9.39 4.69 -10.39
CA TYR A 439 10.52 3.85 -10.80
C TYR A 439 11.85 4.42 -10.30
N LEU A 440 12.07 5.73 -10.36
CA LEU A 440 13.27 6.37 -9.82
C LEU A 440 13.34 6.26 -8.29
N ASN A 441 12.23 6.44 -7.61
CA ASN A 441 12.17 6.26 -6.16
C ASN A 441 12.47 4.80 -5.79
N TYR A 442 11.92 3.85 -6.51
CA TYR A 442 12.21 2.43 -6.32
C TYR A 442 13.70 2.09 -6.52
N LEU A 443 14.32 2.56 -7.60
CA LEU A 443 15.75 2.33 -7.83
C LEU A 443 16.61 2.90 -6.70
N ASN A 444 16.25 4.04 -6.17
CA ASN A 444 16.93 4.64 -5.01
C ASN A 444 16.73 3.78 -3.75
N TYR A 445 15.53 3.23 -3.53
CA TYR A 445 15.26 2.30 -2.42
C TYR A 445 15.98 0.98 -2.59
N ALA A 446 15.90 0.39 -3.77
CA ALA A 446 16.57 -0.88 -4.06
C ALA A 446 18.09 -0.77 -3.88
N ASN A 447 18.71 0.28 -4.37
CA ASN A 447 20.13 0.51 -4.22
C ASN A 447 20.55 0.80 -2.78
N ALA A 448 19.76 1.55 -2.01
CA ALA A 448 20.05 1.85 -0.61
C ALA A 448 19.86 0.62 0.30
N TYR A 449 18.85 -0.19 0.04
CA TYR A 449 18.48 -1.31 0.89
C TYR A 449 19.21 -2.61 0.50
N TYR A 450 19.32 -2.89 -0.78
CA TYR A 450 19.91 -4.12 -1.29
C TYR A 450 21.41 -4.02 -1.61
N GLY A 451 21.94 -2.83 -1.83
CA GLY A 451 23.35 -2.62 -2.19
C GLY A 451 24.36 -2.91 -1.09
N SER A 452 23.97 -2.98 0.17
CA SER A 452 24.93 -3.11 1.28
C SER A 452 24.88 -4.40 2.10
N SER A 453 23.84 -5.24 2.02
CA SER A 453 23.74 -6.41 2.91
C SER A 453 23.08 -7.67 2.34
N TYR A 454 22.42 -7.62 1.21
CA TYR A 454 21.61 -8.72 0.70
C TYR A 454 22.04 -9.29 -0.64
N GLY A 455 23.26 -9.02 -1.09
CA GLY A 455 23.81 -9.57 -2.34
C GLY A 455 23.90 -11.11 -2.41
N SER A 456 23.53 -11.83 -1.35
CA SER A 456 23.66 -13.28 -1.26
C SER A 456 22.34 -14.07 -1.25
N TYR A 457 21.19 -13.42 -1.08
CA TYR A 457 19.89 -14.11 -1.00
C TYR A 457 18.94 -13.77 -2.16
N TYR A 458 19.44 -13.09 -3.17
CA TYR A 458 18.61 -12.77 -4.33
C TYR A 458 18.41 -13.99 -5.20
N ASN A 459 17.16 -14.42 -5.32
CA ASN A 459 16.73 -15.44 -6.26
C ASN A 459 17.22 -15.09 -7.68
N PRO A 460 18.01 -15.93 -8.35
CA PRO A 460 18.53 -15.66 -9.69
C PRO A 460 17.44 -15.43 -10.75
N TYR A 461 16.20 -15.79 -10.47
CA TYR A 461 15.04 -15.46 -11.30
C TYR A 461 14.73 -13.96 -11.33
N TYR A 462 15.08 -13.19 -10.28
CA TYR A 462 14.87 -11.75 -10.25
C TYR A 462 16.00 -10.95 -10.92
N SER A 463 17.22 -11.45 -10.92
CA SER A 463 18.36 -10.75 -11.53
C SER A 463 18.33 -10.73 -13.07
N GLY A 464 17.66 -11.69 -13.69
CA GLY A 464 17.43 -11.72 -15.16
C GLY A 464 16.38 -10.71 -15.65
N TYR A 465 15.49 -10.27 -14.76
CA TYR A 465 14.38 -9.36 -15.10
C TYR A 465 14.70 -7.86 -14.92
N MET A 466 15.76 -7.54 -14.23
CA MET A 466 16.15 -6.14 -13.97
C MET A 466 16.80 -5.44 -15.17
N GLY A 467 17.09 -6.15 -16.26
CA GLY A 467 17.69 -5.59 -17.48
C GLY A 467 16.69 -5.00 -18.50
N GLY A 468 15.41 -5.14 -18.29
CA GLY A 468 14.36 -4.61 -19.17
C GLY A 468 13.49 -3.59 -18.45
N LEU A 469 13.34 -2.42 -19.03
CA LEU A 469 12.50 -1.28 -18.61
C LEU A 469 10.97 -1.58 -18.51
N TYR A 470 10.59 -2.80 -18.18
CA TYR A 470 9.21 -3.26 -18.19
C TYR A 470 8.86 -3.89 -16.83
N ASN A 471 7.91 -3.29 -16.12
CA ASN A 471 7.24 -3.98 -15.04
C ASN A 471 6.27 -5.01 -15.68
N PRO A 472 6.59 -6.31 -15.70
CA PRO A 472 5.76 -7.29 -16.38
C PRO A 472 4.37 -7.43 -15.75
N TYR A 473 4.19 -6.99 -14.50
CA TYR A 473 2.90 -7.01 -13.81
C TYR A 473 1.95 -5.89 -14.26
N TYR A 474 2.47 -4.86 -14.91
CA TYR A 474 1.64 -3.74 -15.36
C TYR A 474 0.88 -4.03 -16.66
N ASN A 475 1.33 -5.01 -17.46
CA ASN A 475 0.70 -5.38 -18.73
C ASN A 475 -0.28 -6.56 -18.63
N GLY A 476 -0.24 -7.35 -17.54
CA GLY A 476 -1.13 -8.49 -17.36
C GLY A 476 -2.58 -8.11 -17.03
N TYR A 477 -2.82 -6.90 -16.54
CA TYR A 477 -4.16 -6.38 -16.25
C TYR A 477 -4.72 -5.43 -17.30
N ALA A 478 -3.98 -5.17 -18.37
CA ALA A 478 -4.55 -4.56 -19.56
C ALA A 478 -5.36 -5.64 -20.30
N GLY A 479 -6.53 -5.98 -19.77
CA GLY A 479 -7.54 -6.66 -20.53
C GLY A 479 -7.73 -5.90 -21.84
N ASP A 480 -7.39 -6.55 -22.94
CA ASP A 480 -7.75 -6.29 -24.31
C ASP A 480 -8.05 -4.81 -24.66
N LEU A 481 -6.99 -4.03 -24.90
CA LEU A 481 -7.11 -2.82 -25.69
C LEU A 481 -7.31 -3.24 -27.14
N GLY A 482 -8.54 -3.67 -27.47
CA GLY A 482 -8.96 -3.85 -28.85
C GLY A 482 -8.71 -2.59 -29.65
N THR A 483 -7.76 -2.65 -30.55
CA THR A 483 -7.68 -1.75 -31.71
C THR A 483 -8.86 -2.06 -32.63
N GLY A 484 -9.99 -1.44 -32.38
CA GLY A 484 -11.19 -1.62 -33.21
C GLY A 484 -12.11 -0.42 -33.05
N ASP A 485 -12.21 0.32 -34.14
CA ASP A 485 -13.22 1.30 -34.53
C ASP A 485 -13.92 2.16 -33.46
N SER A 486 -13.78 3.44 -33.71
CA SER A 486 -14.51 4.54 -33.12
C SER A 486 -16.02 4.41 -33.33
N ASP A 487 -16.71 3.82 -32.36
CA ASP A 487 -18.12 4.08 -32.10
C ASP A 487 -18.31 4.13 -30.57
N GLU A 488 -18.91 5.21 -30.11
CA GLU A 488 -19.28 5.61 -28.73
C GLU A 488 -19.12 4.54 -27.64
N SER A 489 -17.91 4.19 -27.29
CA SER A 489 -17.66 3.34 -26.13
C SER A 489 -17.65 4.23 -24.88
N THR A 490 -18.62 4.06 -24.01
CA THR A 490 -18.52 4.40 -22.59
C THR A 490 -17.21 3.80 -22.07
N ALA A 491 -16.19 4.64 -21.90
CA ALA A 491 -14.90 4.22 -21.38
C ALA A 491 -15.12 3.60 -19.99
N THR A 492 -15.02 2.28 -19.91
CA THR A 492 -15.09 1.54 -18.64
C THR A 492 -13.84 1.89 -17.84
N THR A 493 -14.01 2.68 -16.81
CA THR A 493 -12.92 3.09 -15.92
C THR A 493 -12.63 1.95 -14.95
N THR A 494 -11.51 1.28 -15.08
CA THR A 494 -11.06 0.27 -14.12
C THR A 494 -10.39 0.95 -12.94
N ILE A 495 -10.87 0.69 -11.74
CA ILE A 495 -10.25 1.17 -10.49
C ILE A 495 -9.30 0.09 -9.98
N ILE A 496 -8.08 0.51 -9.68
CA ILE A 496 -7.01 -0.35 -9.14
C ILE A 496 -6.82 -0.03 -7.67
N THR A 497 -6.93 -1.03 -6.82
CA THR A 497 -6.64 -0.89 -5.38
C THR A 497 -5.13 -0.74 -5.15
N GLU A 498 -4.73 0.18 -4.27
CA GLU A 498 -3.35 0.32 -3.84
C GLU A 498 -2.90 -0.91 -3.05
N ILE A 499 -1.73 -1.45 -3.41
CA ILE A 499 -1.02 -2.45 -2.62
C ILE A 499 0.26 -1.79 -2.12
N GLN A 500 0.41 -1.69 -0.82
CA GLN A 500 1.57 -1.04 -0.24
C GLN A 500 2.84 -1.92 -0.38
N PRO A 501 4.04 -1.36 -0.26
CA PRO A 501 5.29 -2.13 -0.23
C PRO A 501 5.24 -3.28 0.80
N PHE A 502 5.90 -4.39 0.50
CA PHE A 502 6.01 -5.52 1.41
C PHE A 502 4.68 -5.98 2.01
N THR A 503 3.64 -6.02 1.20
CA THR A 503 2.32 -6.46 1.64
C THR A 503 2.09 -7.91 1.26
N PRO A 504 1.92 -8.80 2.25
CA PRO A 504 1.58 -10.19 2.01
C PRO A 504 0.12 -10.33 1.56
N LEU A 505 -0.16 -11.36 0.76
CA LEU A 505 -1.46 -11.58 0.15
C LEU A 505 -1.97 -13.01 0.34
N VAL A 506 -3.29 -13.13 0.27
CA VAL A 506 -4.01 -14.40 0.15
C VAL A 506 -4.75 -14.43 -1.19
N PHE A 507 -4.56 -15.51 -1.94
CA PHE A 507 -5.29 -15.79 -3.17
C PHE A 507 -6.19 -17.00 -2.96
N GLN A 508 -7.44 -16.89 -3.34
CA GLN A 508 -8.40 -17.98 -3.44
C GLN A 508 -8.58 -18.24 -4.93
N ILE A 509 -8.21 -19.41 -5.41
CA ILE A 509 -8.13 -19.70 -6.84
C ILE A 509 -8.99 -20.93 -7.16
N TYR A 510 -9.78 -20.83 -8.22
CA TYR A 510 -10.45 -21.96 -8.86
C TYR A 510 -9.88 -22.18 -10.25
N VAL A 511 -9.48 -23.41 -10.52
CA VAL A 511 -9.05 -23.82 -11.87
C VAL A 511 -10.23 -24.41 -12.61
N GLU A 512 -10.59 -23.84 -13.76
CA GLU A 512 -11.67 -24.40 -14.57
C GLU A 512 -11.38 -25.85 -14.98
N PRO A 513 -12.41 -26.71 -15.08
CA PRO A 513 -12.27 -28.03 -15.69
C PRO A 513 -11.70 -27.93 -17.10
N ASN A 514 -10.84 -28.87 -17.48
CA ASN A 514 -10.36 -28.98 -18.84
C ASN A 514 -11.49 -29.54 -19.70
N GLU A 515 -11.86 -28.84 -20.79
CA GLU A 515 -12.90 -29.29 -21.74
C GLU A 515 -12.47 -30.50 -22.57
#